data_6d9306bf11ecb7be46c72618ec8d76aa
#
_entry.id   6d9306bf11ecb7be46c72618ec8d76aa
#
_cell.length_a   1.000
_cell.length_b   1.000
_cell.length_c   1.000
_cell.angle_alpha   90.00
_cell.angle_beta   90.00
_cell.angle_gamma   90.00
#
_symmetry.space_group_name_H-M   'P 1'
#
loop_
_entity.id
_entity.type
_entity.pdbx_description
1 polymer ?
#
loop_
_entity_poly.entity_id
_entity_poly.type
_entity_poly.pdbx_seq_one_letter_code
_entity_poly.pdbx_strand_id
1 'polypeptide(L)'
;MAAVKDELLHLGRTILYAYFEETNLGPLLAHLAPDVIWLGAGQEMLAEGRTAVTAIFEKGQDQLIPCRQSQERTLVRSLGDGLWLVQICSLVETDPSYKMYLQAYQRCAFCFRKNQAGDWEIAYLNHSMAYEAVRENELFAISQGIRNFRKLKTADPNLFTPQDKELMYQLIRKLFQPLSREEQQVCLTLSLFPRFSRAQAEFICPHPDTLARLEEHWKRSPFLAYEPSQGTFAFHPVFQEYLQGQFQEESWSWQKKAYIRAAQWQLHNGDFAQSFALALKGKAWPQALQAVERAGLAILYQQPSSLLIQLLRKCPPEEKARHFAGCALILLALNLLQSPQTAREEREILLASLPDDWAYTPEDQARILFLTALDSLPDLDALEPAFRQFFAYCR
;
A
#
# COMPACT_ATOMS: atom_id res chain seq x y z
N MET A 1 -22.92 44.42 -20.19
CA MET A 1 -22.17 43.17 -20.37
C MET A 1 -21.40 42.76 -19.11
N ALA A 2 -20.63 43.64 -18.46
CA ALA A 2 -19.93 43.29 -17.21
C ALA A 2 -20.90 42.90 -16.10
N ALA A 3 -21.94 43.64 -15.81
CA ALA A 3 -22.94 43.36 -14.79
C ALA A 3 -23.61 41.98 -14.95
N VAL A 4 -23.92 41.58 -16.22
CA VAL A 4 -24.51 40.27 -16.51
C VAL A 4 -23.50 39.13 -16.22
N LYS A 5 -22.22 39.34 -16.48
CA LYS A 5 -21.19 38.35 -16.16
C LYS A 5 -21.07 38.10 -14.66
N ASP A 6 -21.08 39.19 -13.89
CA ASP A 6 -20.96 39.13 -12.43
C ASP A 6 -22.22 38.48 -11.81
N GLU A 7 -23.40 38.82 -12.31
CA GLU A 7 -24.69 38.22 -11.92
C GLU A 7 -24.71 36.71 -12.16
N LEU A 8 -24.34 36.25 -13.36
CA LEU A 8 -24.32 34.86 -13.71
C LEU A 8 -23.25 34.06 -12.98
N LEU A 9 -22.10 34.64 -12.75
CA LEU A 9 -21.04 34.04 -11.95
C LEU A 9 -21.50 33.86 -10.50
N HIS A 10 -22.15 34.91 -9.94
CA HIS A 10 -22.71 34.82 -8.59
C HIS A 10 -23.79 33.75 -8.50
N LEU A 11 -24.70 33.66 -9.46
CA LEU A 11 -25.72 32.60 -9.51
C LEU A 11 -25.09 31.20 -9.57
N GLY A 12 -24.14 31.00 -10.46
CA GLY A 12 -23.43 29.71 -10.55
C GLY A 12 -22.72 29.31 -9.25
N ARG A 13 -22.08 30.26 -8.57
CA ARG A 13 -21.46 30.05 -7.25
C ARG A 13 -22.48 29.69 -6.19
N THR A 14 -23.60 30.39 -6.14
CA THR A 14 -24.70 30.11 -5.18
C THR A 14 -25.24 28.70 -5.37
N ILE A 15 -25.45 28.28 -6.60
CA ILE A 15 -25.91 26.91 -6.92
C ILE A 15 -24.88 25.86 -6.46
N LEU A 16 -23.59 26.06 -6.77
CA LEU A 16 -22.55 25.09 -6.41
C LEU A 16 -22.27 25.09 -4.90
N TYR A 17 -22.36 26.23 -4.24
CA TYR A 17 -22.23 26.31 -2.78
C TYR A 17 -23.35 25.52 -2.08
N ALA A 18 -24.60 25.76 -2.47
CA ALA A 18 -25.75 25.02 -1.94
C ALA A 18 -25.61 23.50 -2.21
N TYR A 19 -25.17 23.12 -3.39
CA TYR A 19 -25.01 21.72 -3.79
C TYR A 19 -23.88 21.03 -2.99
N PHE A 20 -22.68 21.61 -2.95
CA PHE A 20 -21.52 20.96 -2.37
C PHE A 20 -21.39 21.17 -0.86
N GLU A 21 -21.64 22.40 -0.36
CA GLU A 21 -21.37 22.70 1.05
C GLU A 21 -22.60 22.48 1.93
N GLU A 22 -23.79 22.77 1.41
CA GLU A 22 -25.05 22.64 2.16
C GLU A 22 -25.82 21.36 1.84
N THR A 23 -25.40 20.56 0.84
CA THR A 23 -26.12 19.41 0.30
C THR A 23 -27.58 19.71 -0.09
N ASN A 24 -27.79 20.97 -0.51
CA ASN A 24 -29.10 21.50 -0.85
C ASN A 24 -29.28 21.60 -2.36
N LEU A 25 -30.18 20.77 -2.91
CA LEU A 25 -30.53 20.75 -4.33
C LEU A 25 -31.47 21.88 -4.76
N GLY A 26 -32.14 22.55 -3.82
CA GLY A 26 -33.17 23.54 -4.10
C GLY A 26 -32.76 24.60 -5.12
N PRO A 27 -31.65 25.35 -4.94
CA PRO A 27 -31.20 26.36 -5.89
C PRO A 27 -30.91 25.80 -7.29
N LEU A 28 -30.34 24.61 -7.40
CA LEU A 28 -30.10 23.96 -8.68
C LEU A 28 -31.40 23.63 -9.40
N LEU A 29 -32.32 22.93 -8.72
CA LEU A 29 -33.56 22.44 -9.31
C LEU A 29 -34.51 23.59 -9.70
N ALA A 30 -34.51 24.68 -8.93
CA ALA A 30 -35.33 25.87 -9.22
C ALA A 30 -34.95 26.57 -10.54
N HIS A 31 -33.68 26.47 -10.93
CA HIS A 31 -33.17 27.15 -12.13
C HIS A 31 -33.10 26.25 -13.37
N LEU A 32 -33.51 24.97 -13.32
CA LEU A 32 -33.50 24.11 -14.50
C LEU A 32 -34.53 24.59 -15.55
N ALA A 33 -34.09 24.72 -16.79
CA ALA A 33 -35.00 24.96 -17.91
C ALA A 33 -35.91 23.74 -18.16
N PRO A 34 -37.12 23.91 -18.75
CA PRO A 34 -38.00 22.79 -19.08
C PRO A 34 -37.33 21.73 -19.97
N ASP A 35 -36.44 22.16 -20.88
CA ASP A 35 -35.72 21.37 -21.87
C ASP A 35 -34.22 21.23 -21.51
N VAL A 36 -33.86 21.37 -20.24
CA VAL A 36 -32.47 21.28 -19.79
C VAL A 36 -31.83 19.96 -20.22
N ILE A 37 -30.57 20.04 -20.65
CA ILE A 37 -29.70 18.88 -20.88
C ILE A 37 -28.70 18.81 -19.75
N TRP A 38 -28.59 17.66 -19.11
CA TRP A 38 -27.58 17.40 -18.10
C TRP A 38 -26.65 16.27 -18.53
N LEU A 39 -25.33 16.53 -18.38
CA LEU A 39 -24.26 15.56 -18.57
C LEU A 39 -23.48 15.45 -17.27
N GLY A 40 -23.54 14.31 -16.63
CA GLY A 40 -22.81 14.00 -15.39
C GLY A 40 -21.43 13.38 -15.66
N ALA A 41 -20.74 13.01 -14.58
CA ALA A 41 -19.36 12.52 -14.64
C ALA A 41 -19.26 11.02 -15.02
N GLY A 42 -20.36 10.26 -14.99
CA GLY A 42 -20.40 8.83 -15.33
C GLY A 42 -20.76 8.57 -16.79
N GLN A 43 -20.41 7.39 -17.30
CA GLN A 43 -20.57 7.03 -18.71
C GLN A 43 -22.03 7.11 -19.20
N GLU A 44 -23.01 6.77 -18.36
CA GLU A 44 -24.44 6.76 -18.70
C GLU A 44 -25.20 7.96 -18.10
N MET A 45 -24.50 8.97 -17.61
CA MET A 45 -25.09 10.13 -16.96
C MET A 45 -25.45 11.22 -17.97
N LEU A 46 -26.45 10.95 -18.80
CA LEU A 46 -27.05 11.91 -19.72
C LEU A 46 -28.54 11.91 -19.52
N ALA A 47 -29.15 13.09 -19.30
CA ALA A 47 -30.59 13.25 -19.19
C ALA A 47 -31.05 14.55 -19.88
N GLU A 48 -32.25 14.51 -20.42
CA GLU A 48 -32.91 15.66 -21.07
C GLU A 48 -34.29 15.91 -20.43
N GLY A 49 -34.57 17.18 -20.21
CA GLY A 49 -35.80 17.68 -19.61
C GLY A 49 -35.73 17.76 -18.07
N ARG A 50 -36.37 18.84 -17.55
CA ARG A 50 -36.40 19.13 -16.10
C ARG A 50 -36.82 17.95 -15.25
N THR A 51 -37.89 17.25 -15.64
CA THR A 51 -38.43 16.14 -14.86
C THR A 51 -37.45 14.99 -14.72
N ALA A 52 -36.77 14.61 -15.80
CA ALA A 52 -35.79 13.52 -15.78
C ALA A 52 -34.56 13.88 -14.97
N VAL A 53 -34.05 15.11 -15.16
CA VAL A 53 -32.88 15.61 -14.43
C VAL A 53 -33.18 15.75 -12.93
N THR A 54 -34.32 16.32 -12.55
CA THR A 54 -34.78 16.42 -11.15
C THR A 54 -34.81 15.04 -10.48
N ALA A 55 -35.45 14.06 -11.13
CA ALA A 55 -35.57 12.69 -10.56
C ALA A 55 -34.20 12.04 -10.30
N ILE A 56 -33.19 12.31 -11.15
CA ILE A 56 -31.82 11.79 -10.94
C ILE A 56 -31.16 12.45 -9.71
N PHE A 57 -31.27 13.77 -9.59
CA PHE A 57 -30.68 14.50 -8.46
C PHE A 57 -31.38 14.13 -7.13
N GLU A 58 -32.70 14.08 -7.10
CA GLU A 58 -33.47 13.68 -5.91
C GLU A 58 -33.14 12.26 -5.45
N LYS A 59 -33.01 11.32 -6.39
CA LYS A 59 -32.59 9.93 -6.08
C LYS A 59 -31.19 9.85 -5.50
N GLY A 60 -30.31 10.79 -5.88
CA GLY A 60 -28.94 10.87 -5.39
C GLY A 60 -28.78 11.71 -4.12
N GLN A 61 -29.82 12.36 -3.62
CA GLN A 61 -29.73 13.32 -2.52
C GLN A 61 -29.12 12.73 -1.24
N ASP A 62 -29.51 11.52 -0.88
CA ASP A 62 -28.99 10.82 0.31
C ASP A 62 -27.50 10.43 0.18
N GLN A 63 -26.93 10.56 -1.01
CA GLN A 63 -25.51 10.27 -1.28
C GLN A 63 -24.65 11.53 -1.22
N LEU A 64 -25.25 12.71 -1.09
CA LEU A 64 -24.52 13.96 -1.01
C LEU A 64 -23.85 14.08 0.36
N ILE A 65 -22.58 14.41 0.34
CA ILE A 65 -21.75 14.64 1.52
C ILE A 65 -21.26 16.06 1.45
N PRO A 66 -21.34 16.85 2.54
CA PRO A 66 -20.83 18.21 2.55
C PRO A 66 -19.36 18.27 2.16
N CYS A 67 -19.03 19.14 1.23
CA CYS A 67 -17.70 19.30 0.68
C CYS A 67 -17.30 20.76 0.72
N ARG A 68 -16.07 21.06 1.15
CA ARG A 68 -15.50 22.39 1.03
C ARG A 68 -14.99 22.61 -0.40
N GLN A 69 -15.24 23.81 -0.94
CA GLN A 69 -14.70 24.24 -2.22
C GLN A 69 -13.52 25.20 -2.05
N SER A 70 -12.47 25.02 -2.86
CA SER A 70 -11.29 25.88 -2.87
C SER A 70 -10.65 25.95 -4.26
N GLN A 71 -9.63 26.78 -4.44
CA GLN A 71 -8.85 26.92 -5.68
C GLN A 71 -9.72 27.16 -6.92
N GLU A 72 -10.72 28.02 -6.79
CA GLU A 72 -11.68 28.30 -7.85
C GLU A 72 -11.02 28.97 -9.07
N ARG A 73 -11.41 28.50 -10.27
CA ARG A 73 -11.13 29.15 -11.57
C ARG A 73 -12.43 29.29 -12.33
N THR A 74 -12.68 30.49 -12.88
CA THR A 74 -13.94 30.78 -13.53
C THR A 74 -13.76 31.33 -14.94
N LEU A 75 -14.74 31.03 -15.81
CA LEU A 75 -14.87 31.60 -17.14
C LEU A 75 -16.33 31.95 -17.36
N VAL A 76 -16.62 33.19 -17.77
CA VAL A 76 -17.96 33.62 -18.19
C VAL A 76 -17.90 34.20 -19.60
N ARG A 77 -18.66 33.63 -20.54
CA ARG A 77 -18.68 34.04 -21.94
C ARG A 77 -20.09 34.02 -22.53
N SER A 78 -20.45 35.05 -23.26
CA SER A 78 -21.64 35.03 -24.13
C SER A 78 -21.38 34.09 -25.32
N LEU A 79 -22.35 33.22 -25.62
CA LEU A 79 -22.34 32.31 -26.77
C LEU A 79 -23.19 32.84 -27.95
N GLY A 80 -23.83 34.01 -27.83
CA GLY A 80 -24.79 34.55 -28.76
C GLY A 80 -26.24 34.28 -28.36
N ASP A 81 -27.18 34.95 -29.00
CA ASP A 81 -28.64 34.73 -28.88
C ASP A 81 -29.16 34.65 -27.42
N GLY A 82 -28.58 35.46 -26.53
CA GLY A 82 -28.97 35.47 -25.12
C GLY A 82 -28.45 34.31 -24.27
N LEU A 83 -27.66 33.39 -24.86
CA LEU A 83 -27.06 32.23 -24.19
C LEU A 83 -25.69 32.61 -23.59
N TRP A 84 -25.43 32.19 -22.36
CA TRP A 84 -24.21 32.45 -21.62
C TRP A 84 -23.60 31.17 -21.02
N LEU A 85 -22.33 30.96 -21.27
CA LEU A 85 -21.54 29.91 -20.61
C LEU A 85 -20.93 30.45 -19.32
N VAL A 86 -21.17 29.77 -18.23
CA VAL A 86 -20.48 29.96 -16.95
C VAL A 86 -19.77 28.67 -16.61
N GLN A 87 -18.46 28.69 -16.55
CA GLN A 87 -17.67 27.55 -16.14
C GLN A 87 -16.99 27.87 -14.81
N ILE A 88 -17.18 26.98 -13.84
CA ILE A 88 -16.57 27.05 -12.52
C ILE A 88 -15.83 25.75 -12.28
N CYS A 89 -14.53 25.85 -12.04
CA CYS A 89 -13.67 24.73 -11.69
C CYS A 89 -13.17 24.95 -10.28
N SER A 90 -13.33 23.98 -9.40
CA SER A 90 -12.87 24.08 -8.02
C SER A 90 -12.31 22.74 -7.52
N LEU A 91 -11.41 22.82 -6.57
CA LEU A 91 -11.03 21.66 -5.77
C LEU A 91 -12.11 21.43 -4.72
N VAL A 92 -12.70 20.24 -4.71
CA VAL A 92 -13.75 19.84 -3.78
C VAL A 92 -13.18 18.81 -2.82
N GLU A 93 -13.34 19.04 -1.52
CA GLU A 93 -12.85 18.18 -0.46
C GLU A 93 -13.96 17.84 0.52
N THR A 94 -14.16 16.55 0.80
CA THR A 94 -15.10 16.12 1.86
C THR A 94 -14.47 16.31 3.23
N ASP A 95 -15.28 16.58 4.25
CA ASP A 95 -14.82 16.59 5.63
C ASP A 95 -14.54 15.15 6.09
N PRO A 96 -13.34 14.86 6.64
CA PRO A 96 -12.97 13.52 7.12
C PRO A 96 -13.90 12.94 8.19
N SER A 97 -14.65 13.78 8.91
CA SER A 97 -15.62 13.33 9.91
C SER A 97 -16.74 12.46 9.32
N TYR A 98 -17.01 12.58 8.02
CA TYR A 98 -17.95 11.72 7.29
C TYR A 98 -17.39 10.35 6.88
N LYS A 99 -16.21 9.97 7.41
CA LYS A 99 -15.56 8.66 7.16
C LYS A 99 -15.21 8.41 5.69
N MET A 100 -15.22 9.45 4.90
CA MET A 100 -14.80 9.47 3.50
C MET A 100 -14.04 10.75 3.24
N TYR A 101 -12.87 10.65 2.62
CA TYR A 101 -12.13 11.81 2.15
C TYR A 101 -11.99 11.74 0.64
N LEU A 102 -12.77 12.57 -0.02
CA LEU A 102 -12.65 12.84 -1.44
C LEU A 102 -11.98 14.18 -1.64
N GLN A 103 -10.92 14.19 -2.45
CA GLN A 103 -10.33 15.41 -2.98
C GLN A 103 -10.30 15.30 -4.50
N ALA A 104 -11.11 16.07 -5.18
CA ALA A 104 -11.22 16.00 -6.62
C ALA A 104 -11.38 17.38 -7.25
N TYR A 105 -10.77 17.57 -8.43
CA TYR A 105 -10.95 18.78 -9.21
C TYR A 105 -12.25 18.67 -10.01
N GLN A 106 -13.25 19.44 -9.61
CA GLN A 106 -14.56 19.54 -10.24
C GLN A 106 -14.53 20.55 -11.39
N ARG A 107 -15.31 20.26 -12.44
CA ARG A 107 -15.53 21.15 -13.57
C ARG A 107 -17.03 21.21 -13.82
N CYS A 108 -17.66 22.35 -13.48
CA CYS A 108 -19.07 22.58 -13.74
C CYS A 108 -19.20 23.61 -14.83
N ALA A 109 -19.98 23.32 -15.85
CA ALA A 109 -20.33 24.24 -16.94
C ALA A 109 -21.85 24.41 -16.99
N PHE A 110 -22.30 25.62 -16.81
CA PHE A 110 -23.69 26.02 -16.97
C PHE A 110 -23.87 26.81 -18.26
N CYS A 111 -24.89 26.50 -19.07
CA CYS A 111 -25.37 27.40 -20.07
C CYS A 111 -26.66 28.03 -19.55
N PHE A 112 -26.61 29.33 -19.26
CA PHE A 112 -27.74 30.14 -18.81
C PHE A 112 -28.40 30.84 -19.98
N ARG A 113 -29.73 30.87 -19.97
CA ARG A 113 -30.56 31.74 -20.84
C ARG A 113 -31.68 32.39 -20.02
N LYS A 114 -32.27 33.43 -20.53
CA LYS A 114 -33.48 34.02 -19.93
C LYS A 114 -34.73 33.30 -20.37
N ASN A 115 -35.63 33.01 -19.43
CA ASN A 115 -36.95 32.51 -19.69
C ASN A 115 -37.86 33.65 -20.18
N GLN A 116 -39.12 33.34 -20.46
CA GLN A 116 -40.10 34.32 -20.90
C GLN A 116 -40.43 35.43 -19.86
N ALA A 117 -40.22 35.12 -18.58
CA ALA A 117 -40.39 36.08 -17.48
C ALA A 117 -39.17 36.99 -17.27
N GLY A 118 -38.05 36.68 -17.93
CA GLY A 118 -36.79 37.42 -17.81
C GLY A 118 -35.82 36.87 -16.75
N ASP A 119 -36.17 35.75 -16.11
CA ASP A 119 -35.34 35.09 -15.12
C ASP A 119 -34.31 34.18 -15.79
N TRP A 120 -33.14 33.99 -15.13
CA TRP A 120 -32.12 33.08 -15.61
C TRP A 120 -32.47 31.62 -15.33
N GLU A 121 -32.42 30.77 -16.37
CA GLU A 121 -32.58 29.34 -16.30
C GLU A 121 -31.39 28.59 -16.91
N ILE A 122 -31.11 27.37 -16.42
CA ILE A 122 -30.04 26.50 -16.89
C ILE A 122 -30.57 25.68 -18.07
N ALA A 123 -30.11 25.96 -19.27
CA ALA A 123 -30.44 25.19 -20.47
C ALA A 123 -29.50 23.97 -20.64
N TYR A 124 -28.28 24.08 -20.15
CA TYR A 124 -27.32 22.97 -20.16
C TYR A 124 -26.48 22.98 -18.88
N LEU A 125 -26.27 21.81 -18.30
CA LEU A 125 -25.43 21.57 -17.15
C LEU A 125 -24.48 20.40 -17.43
N ASN A 126 -23.19 20.66 -17.38
CA ASN A 126 -22.16 19.62 -17.36
C ASN A 126 -21.44 19.62 -16.03
N HIS A 127 -21.33 18.44 -15.45
CA HIS A 127 -20.57 18.19 -14.25
C HIS A 127 -19.57 17.07 -14.54
N SER A 128 -18.27 17.40 -14.50
CA SER A 128 -17.21 16.44 -14.76
C SER A 128 -16.14 16.51 -13.68
N MET A 129 -15.47 15.39 -13.45
CA MET A 129 -14.33 15.26 -12.56
C MET A 129 -13.09 14.89 -13.36
N ALA A 130 -11.90 15.05 -12.80
CA ALA A 130 -10.69 14.54 -13.42
C ALA A 130 -10.80 13.01 -13.60
N TYR A 131 -10.43 12.52 -14.77
CA TYR A 131 -10.58 11.10 -15.18
C TYR A 131 -9.99 10.10 -14.17
N GLU A 132 -8.92 10.48 -13.46
CA GLU A 132 -8.27 9.65 -12.45
C GLU A 132 -9.07 9.46 -11.15
N ALA A 133 -10.13 10.25 -10.94
CA ALA A 133 -10.88 10.27 -9.69
C ALA A 133 -12.08 9.31 -9.66
N VAL A 134 -12.69 9.02 -10.81
CA VAL A 134 -13.93 8.19 -10.91
C VAL A 134 -13.64 6.96 -11.75
N ARG A 135 -13.93 5.78 -11.23
CA ARG A 135 -13.86 4.52 -11.98
C ARG A 135 -15.16 4.26 -12.74
N GLU A 136 -15.08 3.42 -13.76
CA GLU A 136 -16.25 2.90 -14.46
C GLU A 136 -17.25 2.31 -13.45
N ASN A 137 -18.53 2.70 -13.54
CA ASN A 137 -19.60 2.34 -12.60
C ASN A 137 -19.57 2.97 -11.19
N GLU A 138 -18.72 3.97 -10.95
CA GLU A 138 -18.80 4.80 -9.74
C GLU A 138 -19.55 6.10 -10.05
N LEU A 139 -20.66 6.35 -9.37
CA LEU A 139 -21.36 7.65 -9.39
C LEU A 139 -20.57 8.75 -8.66
N PHE A 140 -19.73 8.34 -7.75
CA PHE A 140 -18.86 9.18 -6.92
C PHE A 140 -17.48 8.52 -6.85
N ALA A 141 -16.40 9.29 -6.73
CA ALA A 141 -15.03 8.77 -6.70
C ALA A 141 -14.70 8.04 -5.38
N ILE A 142 -15.52 7.06 -4.99
CA ILE A 142 -15.42 6.33 -3.73
C ILE A 142 -14.05 5.68 -3.59
N SER A 143 -13.56 5.03 -4.64
CA SER A 143 -12.22 4.42 -4.65
C SER A 143 -11.11 5.44 -4.42
N GLN A 144 -11.26 6.66 -4.93
CA GLN A 144 -10.30 7.74 -4.70
C GLN A 144 -10.43 8.29 -3.28
N GLY A 145 -11.67 8.46 -2.79
CA GLY A 145 -11.94 8.89 -1.42
C GLY A 145 -11.32 7.94 -0.40
N ILE A 146 -11.46 6.64 -0.60
CA ILE A 146 -10.84 5.61 0.21
C ILE A 146 -9.30 5.70 0.14
N ARG A 147 -8.70 5.93 -1.03
CA ARG A 147 -7.24 6.13 -1.16
C ARG A 147 -6.73 7.37 -0.43
N ASN A 148 -7.44 8.48 -0.57
CA ASN A 148 -7.08 9.74 0.07
C ASN A 148 -7.25 9.69 1.59
N PHE A 149 -8.31 9.07 2.06
CA PHE A 149 -8.54 8.83 3.49
C PHE A 149 -7.41 8.01 4.14
N ARG A 150 -6.79 7.08 3.40
CA ARG A 150 -5.60 6.35 3.87
C ARG A 150 -4.40 7.26 4.10
N LYS A 151 -4.17 8.23 3.19
CA LYS A 151 -3.07 9.20 3.36
C LYS A 151 -3.27 10.03 4.63
N LEU A 152 -4.51 10.43 4.92
CA LEU A 152 -4.86 11.13 6.15
C LEU A 152 -4.67 10.24 7.39
N LYS A 153 -5.05 8.97 7.33
CA LYS A 153 -4.87 8.03 8.44
C LYS A 153 -3.41 7.74 8.74
N THR A 154 -2.54 7.76 7.73
CA THR A 154 -1.09 7.65 7.95
C THR A 154 -0.57 8.86 8.72
N ALA A 155 -1.23 10.02 8.57
CA ALA A 155 -0.94 11.24 9.33
C ALA A 155 -1.63 11.28 10.70
N ASP A 156 -2.80 10.62 10.88
CA ASP A 156 -3.53 10.51 12.14
C ASP A 156 -4.13 9.10 12.33
N PRO A 157 -3.48 8.23 13.13
CA PRO A 157 -3.94 6.87 13.39
C PRO A 157 -5.30 6.74 14.10
N ASN A 158 -5.80 7.80 14.74
CA ASN A 158 -7.02 7.76 15.56
C ASN A 158 -8.32 8.00 14.77
N LEU A 159 -8.21 8.23 13.46
CA LEU A 159 -9.35 8.56 12.58
C LEU A 159 -10.34 7.40 12.32
N PHE A 160 -10.07 6.17 12.78
CA PHE A 160 -10.99 5.02 12.64
C PHE A 160 -11.53 4.53 13.97
N THR A 161 -12.83 4.42 14.07
CA THR A 161 -13.44 3.73 15.21
C THR A 161 -13.37 2.20 15.04
N PRO A 162 -13.44 1.42 16.13
CA PRO A 162 -13.52 -0.05 16.05
C PRO A 162 -14.69 -0.56 15.20
N GLN A 163 -15.82 0.15 15.18
CA GLN A 163 -17.01 -0.19 14.40
C GLN A 163 -16.79 -0.05 12.88
N ASP A 164 -15.98 0.93 12.46
CA ASP A 164 -15.65 1.13 11.05
C ASP A 164 -14.78 -0.01 10.50
N LYS A 165 -13.88 -0.51 11.33
CA LYS A 165 -13.08 -1.69 10.98
C LYS A 165 -13.95 -2.94 10.81
N GLU A 166 -14.94 -3.15 11.68
CA GLU A 166 -15.82 -4.32 11.60
C GLU A 166 -16.67 -4.29 10.33
N LEU A 167 -17.23 -3.14 9.95
CA LEU A 167 -17.97 -3.01 8.69
C LEU A 167 -17.08 -3.31 7.47
N MET A 168 -15.84 -2.79 7.47
CA MET A 168 -14.87 -3.09 6.41
C MET A 168 -14.51 -4.58 6.37
N TYR A 169 -14.34 -5.23 7.52
CA TYR A 169 -14.07 -6.66 7.58
C TYR A 169 -15.24 -7.50 7.07
N GLN A 170 -16.49 -7.08 7.30
CA GLN A 170 -17.66 -7.77 6.73
C GLN A 170 -17.68 -7.69 5.20
N LEU A 171 -17.35 -6.53 4.62
CA LEU A 171 -17.21 -6.36 3.17
C LEU A 171 -16.07 -7.22 2.60
N ILE A 172 -14.93 -7.22 3.28
CA ILE A 172 -13.77 -8.02 2.90
C ILE A 172 -14.11 -9.52 2.94
N ARG A 173 -14.78 -9.99 3.99
CA ARG A 173 -15.21 -11.39 4.11
C ARG A 173 -16.05 -11.82 2.90
N LYS A 174 -17.01 -10.99 2.46
CA LYS A 174 -17.85 -11.27 1.28
C LYS A 174 -17.05 -11.39 -0.03
N LEU A 175 -15.88 -10.79 -0.12
CA LEU A 175 -15.00 -10.88 -1.29
C LEU A 175 -13.96 -12.01 -1.16
N PHE A 176 -13.50 -12.29 0.04
CA PHE A 176 -12.45 -13.28 0.31
C PHE A 176 -12.99 -14.70 0.49
N GLN A 177 -14.13 -14.87 1.17
CA GLN A 177 -14.72 -16.19 1.42
C GLN A 177 -15.09 -16.98 0.17
N PRO A 178 -15.57 -16.37 -0.94
CA PRO A 178 -15.89 -17.11 -2.17
C PRO A 178 -14.67 -17.64 -2.93
N LEU A 179 -13.46 -17.15 -2.60
CA LEU A 179 -12.23 -17.65 -3.19
C LEU A 179 -11.99 -19.10 -2.79
N SER A 180 -11.46 -19.90 -3.71
CA SER A 180 -11.02 -21.25 -3.39
C SER A 180 -9.92 -21.23 -2.33
N ARG A 181 -9.73 -22.35 -1.63
CA ARG A 181 -8.70 -22.46 -0.58
C ARG A 181 -7.31 -22.07 -1.08
N GLU A 182 -6.98 -22.49 -2.29
CA GLU A 182 -5.70 -22.17 -2.92
C GLU A 182 -5.55 -20.69 -3.21
N GLU A 183 -6.59 -20.05 -3.77
CA GLU A 183 -6.62 -18.61 -4.02
C GLU A 183 -6.48 -17.79 -2.73
N GLN A 184 -7.17 -18.22 -1.66
CA GLN A 184 -7.01 -17.62 -0.33
C GLN A 184 -5.57 -17.72 0.15
N GLN A 185 -4.94 -18.90 0.05
CA GLN A 185 -3.56 -19.14 0.47
C GLN A 185 -2.55 -18.26 -0.30
N VAL A 186 -2.76 -18.05 -1.59
CA VAL A 186 -1.94 -17.13 -2.39
C VAL A 186 -2.08 -15.70 -1.88
N CYS A 187 -3.31 -15.21 -1.65
CA CYS A 187 -3.54 -13.87 -1.10
C CYS A 187 -2.91 -13.70 0.29
N LEU A 188 -3.05 -14.71 1.16
CA LEU A 188 -2.44 -14.72 2.50
C LEU A 188 -0.91 -14.64 2.43
N THR A 189 -0.29 -15.39 1.52
CA THR A 189 1.17 -15.35 1.35
C THR A 189 1.63 -14.01 0.77
N LEU A 190 0.92 -13.47 -0.22
CA LEU A 190 1.22 -12.17 -0.82
C LEU A 190 1.04 -11.01 0.16
N SER A 191 0.18 -11.16 1.19
CA SER A 191 0.01 -10.13 2.23
C SER A 191 1.23 -9.92 3.13
N LEU A 192 2.20 -10.85 3.09
CA LEU A 192 3.48 -10.69 3.77
C LEU A 192 4.35 -9.58 3.18
N PHE A 193 4.00 -9.11 1.98
CA PHE A 193 4.72 -8.06 1.26
C PHE A 193 3.90 -6.77 1.24
N PRO A 194 4.53 -5.59 1.41
CA PRO A 194 3.83 -4.31 1.26
C PRO A 194 3.37 -4.07 -0.19
N ARG A 195 4.13 -4.59 -1.15
CA ARG A 195 3.84 -4.59 -2.59
C ARG A 195 4.38 -5.88 -3.21
N PHE A 196 3.80 -6.31 -4.31
CA PHE A 196 4.27 -7.49 -5.04
C PHE A 196 4.13 -7.31 -6.55
N SER A 197 5.01 -7.93 -7.30
CA SER A 197 4.95 -7.97 -8.76
C SER A 197 4.14 -9.17 -9.25
N ARG A 198 3.78 -9.17 -10.53
CA ARG A 198 3.18 -10.34 -11.18
C ARG A 198 4.10 -11.57 -11.08
N ALA A 199 5.39 -11.40 -11.37
CA ALA A 199 6.37 -12.48 -11.29
C ALA A 199 6.47 -13.06 -9.86
N GLN A 200 6.31 -12.22 -8.85
CA GLN A 200 6.23 -12.67 -7.45
C GLN A 200 4.98 -13.48 -7.17
N ALA A 201 3.82 -13.05 -7.69
CA ALA A 201 2.58 -13.82 -7.57
C ALA A 201 2.68 -15.17 -8.31
N GLU A 202 3.31 -15.22 -9.48
CA GLU A 202 3.61 -16.45 -10.22
C GLU A 202 4.53 -17.39 -9.44
N PHE A 203 5.55 -16.86 -8.79
CA PHE A 203 6.43 -17.66 -7.91
C PHE A 203 5.68 -18.22 -6.70
N ILE A 204 4.81 -17.43 -6.07
CA ILE A 204 4.03 -17.84 -4.91
C ILE A 204 2.92 -18.83 -5.29
N CYS A 205 2.27 -18.63 -6.43
CA CYS A 205 1.18 -19.47 -6.92
C CYS A 205 1.75 -20.60 -7.81
N PRO A 206 1.68 -21.87 -7.40
CA PRO A 206 2.23 -22.98 -8.19
C PRO A 206 1.40 -23.31 -9.44
N HIS A 207 0.13 -22.88 -9.48
CA HIS A 207 -0.81 -23.21 -10.54
C HIS A 207 -1.22 -21.99 -11.37
N PRO A 208 -0.87 -21.93 -12.68
CA PRO A 208 -1.19 -20.79 -13.53
C PRO A 208 -2.69 -20.46 -13.62
N ASP A 209 -3.56 -21.48 -13.60
CA ASP A 209 -5.01 -21.30 -13.65
C ASP A 209 -5.56 -20.59 -12.41
N THR A 210 -4.99 -20.89 -11.23
CA THR A 210 -5.35 -20.22 -9.98
C THR A 210 -4.96 -18.75 -10.02
N LEU A 211 -3.78 -18.44 -10.55
CA LEU A 211 -3.36 -17.05 -10.70
C LEU A 211 -4.22 -16.30 -11.70
N ALA A 212 -4.57 -16.91 -12.83
CA ALA A 212 -5.44 -16.28 -13.85
C ALA A 212 -6.82 -15.93 -13.26
N ARG A 213 -7.44 -16.84 -12.46
CA ARG A 213 -8.69 -16.54 -11.76
C ARG A 213 -8.53 -15.42 -10.74
N LEU A 214 -7.45 -15.43 -9.97
CA LEU A 214 -7.15 -14.34 -9.02
C LEU A 214 -6.97 -13.01 -9.74
N GLU A 215 -6.29 -12.95 -10.87
CA GLU A 215 -6.13 -11.73 -11.67
C GLU A 215 -7.49 -11.17 -12.13
N GLU A 216 -8.44 -12.02 -12.51
CA GLU A 216 -9.80 -11.59 -12.84
C GLU A 216 -10.54 -11.00 -11.62
N HIS A 217 -10.41 -11.62 -10.46
CA HIS A 217 -10.94 -11.06 -9.21
C HIS A 217 -10.25 -9.73 -8.84
N TRP A 218 -8.94 -9.64 -9.02
CA TRP A 218 -8.15 -8.44 -8.70
C TRP A 218 -8.52 -7.24 -9.58
N LYS A 219 -8.78 -7.46 -10.87
CA LYS A 219 -9.22 -6.38 -11.79
C LYS A 219 -10.50 -5.71 -11.32
N ARG A 220 -11.37 -6.44 -10.64
CA ARG A 220 -12.67 -5.97 -10.15
C ARG A 220 -12.65 -5.58 -8.66
N SER A 221 -11.57 -5.85 -7.95
CA SER A 221 -11.48 -5.62 -6.51
C SER A 221 -11.06 -4.19 -6.18
N PRO A 222 -11.84 -3.48 -5.35
CA PRO A 222 -11.44 -2.16 -4.86
C PRO A 222 -10.30 -2.24 -3.82
N PHE A 223 -9.95 -3.45 -3.37
CA PHE A 223 -8.95 -3.68 -2.33
C PHE A 223 -7.56 -4.03 -2.87
N LEU A 224 -7.36 -3.98 -4.18
CA LEU A 224 -6.05 -4.11 -4.81
C LEU A 224 -5.78 -2.91 -5.72
N ALA A 225 -4.66 -2.25 -5.50
CA ALA A 225 -4.19 -1.17 -6.36
C ALA A 225 -3.03 -1.68 -7.24
N TYR A 226 -3.07 -1.36 -8.53
CA TYR A 226 -1.94 -1.55 -9.44
C TYR A 226 -1.23 -0.22 -9.65
N GLU A 227 0.10 -0.22 -9.53
CA GLU A 227 0.97 0.95 -9.75
C GLU A 227 1.73 0.74 -11.07
N PRO A 228 1.28 1.35 -12.18
CA PRO A 228 1.87 1.11 -13.51
C PRO A 228 3.34 1.52 -13.61
N SER A 229 3.74 2.58 -12.89
CA SER A 229 5.13 3.09 -12.91
C SER A 229 6.14 2.08 -12.36
N GLN A 230 5.71 1.19 -11.48
CA GLN A 230 6.54 0.18 -10.82
C GLN A 230 6.19 -1.25 -11.25
N GLY A 231 5.11 -1.46 -11.98
CA GLY A 231 4.61 -2.78 -12.36
C GLY A 231 4.20 -3.64 -11.15
N THR A 232 3.78 -2.99 -10.04
CA THR A 232 3.50 -3.68 -8.77
C THR A 232 2.06 -3.52 -8.34
N PHE A 233 1.59 -4.50 -7.58
CA PHE A 233 0.31 -4.51 -6.89
C PHE A 233 0.50 -4.22 -5.41
N ALA A 234 -0.49 -3.60 -4.77
CA ALA A 234 -0.55 -3.43 -3.33
C ALA A 234 -1.96 -3.71 -2.83
N PHE A 235 -2.08 -4.52 -1.80
CA PHE A 235 -3.35 -4.66 -1.10
C PHE A 235 -3.72 -3.37 -0.37
N HIS A 236 -5.01 -3.13 -0.30
CA HIS A 236 -5.54 -2.10 0.59
C HIS A 236 -5.07 -2.37 2.03
N PRO A 237 -4.58 -1.37 2.80
CA PRO A 237 -4.08 -1.61 4.15
C PRO A 237 -5.04 -2.37 5.06
N VAL A 238 -6.35 -2.03 5.05
CA VAL A 238 -7.36 -2.77 5.83
C VAL A 238 -7.52 -4.20 5.32
N PHE A 239 -7.42 -4.43 4.01
CA PHE A 239 -7.44 -5.78 3.45
C PHE A 239 -6.17 -6.53 3.78
N GLN A 240 -5.03 -5.88 3.71
CA GLN A 240 -3.74 -6.47 4.12
C GLN A 240 -3.74 -6.83 5.61
N GLU A 241 -4.25 -5.94 6.49
CA GLU A 241 -4.42 -6.22 7.93
C GLU A 241 -5.34 -7.43 8.16
N TYR A 242 -6.47 -7.50 7.46
CA TYR A 242 -7.37 -8.65 7.51
C TYR A 242 -6.68 -9.95 7.05
N LEU A 243 -6.00 -9.92 5.89
CA LEU A 243 -5.27 -11.08 5.38
C LEU A 243 -4.16 -11.53 6.33
N GLN A 244 -3.44 -10.58 6.94
CA GLN A 244 -2.42 -10.89 7.95
C GLN A 244 -3.04 -11.49 9.22
N GLY A 245 -4.24 -11.05 9.63
CA GLY A 245 -5.00 -11.69 10.71
C GLY A 245 -5.37 -13.12 10.37
N GLN A 246 -5.94 -13.34 9.18
CA GLN A 246 -6.28 -14.70 8.70
C GLN A 246 -5.03 -15.57 8.52
N PHE A 247 -3.90 -15.00 8.12
CA PHE A 247 -2.62 -15.72 8.06
C PHE A 247 -2.20 -16.26 9.42
N GLN A 248 -2.41 -15.50 10.51
CA GLN A 248 -2.07 -15.94 11.87
C GLN A 248 -3.00 -17.05 12.39
N GLU A 249 -4.21 -17.16 11.85
CA GLU A 249 -5.17 -18.22 12.18
C GLU A 249 -4.84 -19.55 11.49
N GLU A 250 -4.00 -19.53 10.46
CA GLU A 250 -3.55 -20.72 9.74
C GLU A 250 -2.67 -21.61 10.62
N SER A 251 -2.61 -22.92 10.27
CA SER A 251 -1.71 -23.84 10.97
C SER A 251 -0.24 -23.39 10.84
N TRP A 252 0.52 -23.53 11.92
CA TRP A 252 1.94 -23.17 11.91
C TRP A 252 2.73 -23.87 10.79
N SER A 253 2.39 -25.11 10.48
CA SER A 253 3.03 -25.87 9.40
C SER A 253 2.84 -25.16 8.05
N TRP A 254 1.66 -24.62 7.79
CA TRP A 254 1.38 -23.88 6.57
C TRP A 254 2.05 -22.49 6.59
N GLN A 255 1.91 -21.74 7.69
CA GLN A 255 2.58 -20.43 7.85
C GLN A 255 4.09 -20.55 7.60
N LYS A 256 4.73 -21.57 8.15
CA LYS A 256 6.16 -21.82 7.96
C LYS A 256 6.51 -21.99 6.47
N LYS A 257 5.72 -22.77 5.72
CA LYS A 257 5.92 -22.96 4.27
C LYS A 257 5.76 -21.65 3.51
N ALA A 258 4.77 -20.83 3.86
CA ALA A 258 4.54 -19.52 3.27
C ALA A 258 5.71 -18.56 3.54
N TYR A 259 6.20 -18.48 4.78
CA TYR A 259 7.38 -17.70 5.12
C TYR A 259 8.63 -18.13 4.36
N ILE A 260 8.88 -19.46 4.27
CA ILE A 260 10.02 -20.01 3.51
C ILE A 260 9.94 -19.57 2.05
N ARG A 261 8.77 -19.72 1.42
CA ARG A 261 8.57 -19.37 0.01
C ARG A 261 8.73 -17.87 -0.22
N ALA A 262 8.19 -17.05 0.68
CA ALA A 262 8.35 -15.60 0.65
C ALA A 262 9.82 -15.17 0.81
N ALA A 263 10.55 -15.80 1.77
CA ALA A 263 11.96 -15.54 1.97
C ALA A 263 12.81 -15.95 0.76
N GLN A 264 12.50 -17.09 0.14
CA GLN A 264 13.19 -17.57 -1.07
C GLN A 264 13.03 -16.60 -2.24
N TRP A 265 11.81 -16.05 -2.44
CA TRP A 265 11.60 -15.02 -3.46
C TRP A 265 12.51 -13.81 -3.25
N GLN A 266 12.53 -13.27 -2.04
CA GLN A 266 13.36 -12.11 -1.71
C GLN A 266 14.85 -12.41 -1.87
N LEU A 267 15.28 -13.61 -1.48
CA LEU A 267 16.66 -14.07 -1.63
C LEU A 267 17.09 -14.13 -3.11
N HIS A 268 16.19 -14.58 -4.01
CA HIS A 268 16.46 -14.63 -5.44
C HIS A 268 16.54 -13.23 -6.07
N ASN A 269 15.76 -12.30 -5.57
CA ASN A 269 15.69 -10.94 -6.11
C ASN A 269 16.66 -9.96 -5.43
N GLY A 270 17.54 -10.44 -4.53
CA GLY A 270 18.59 -9.64 -3.90
C GLY A 270 18.11 -8.76 -2.75
N ASP A 271 16.83 -8.88 -2.32
CA ASP A 271 16.36 -8.22 -1.09
C ASP A 271 16.66 -9.10 0.12
N PHE A 272 17.93 -9.14 0.48
CA PHE A 272 18.43 -10.00 1.55
C PHE A 272 17.88 -9.60 2.92
N ALA A 273 17.64 -8.30 3.15
CA ALA A 273 17.10 -7.80 4.42
C ALA A 273 15.68 -8.32 4.66
N GLN A 274 14.82 -8.24 3.65
CA GLN A 274 13.47 -8.76 3.73
C GLN A 274 13.44 -10.29 3.76
N SER A 275 14.33 -10.95 3.00
CA SER A 275 14.51 -12.40 3.07
C SER A 275 14.84 -12.86 4.49
N PHE A 276 15.83 -12.22 5.13
CA PHE A 276 16.23 -12.50 6.51
C PHE A 276 15.07 -12.34 7.49
N ALA A 277 14.35 -11.21 7.42
CA ALA A 277 13.23 -10.92 8.31
C ALA A 277 12.09 -11.96 8.19
N LEU A 278 11.74 -12.36 6.96
CA LEU A 278 10.72 -13.39 6.69
C LEU A 278 11.19 -14.77 7.15
N ALA A 279 12.45 -15.11 6.90
CA ALA A 279 13.04 -16.37 7.33
C ALA A 279 13.04 -16.52 8.85
N LEU A 280 13.37 -15.46 9.59
CA LEU A 280 13.32 -15.49 11.07
C LEU A 280 11.89 -15.72 11.58
N LYS A 281 10.89 -15.03 11.00
CA LYS A 281 9.47 -15.22 11.36
C LYS A 281 9.04 -16.67 11.13
N GLY A 282 9.46 -17.28 10.03
CA GLY A 282 9.16 -18.66 9.67
C GLY A 282 10.04 -19.71 10.36
N LYS A 283 11.01 -19.32 11.19
CA LYS A 283 12.06 -20.20 11.74
C LYS A 283 12.75 -21.01 10.63
N ALA A 284 12.95 -20.38 9.49
CA ALA A 284 13.60 -20.92 8.30
C ALA A 284 15.10 -20.61 8.36
N TRP A 285 15.78 -21.27 9.28
CA TRP A 285 17.18 -20.98 9.61
C TRP A 285 18.13 -21.01 8.42
N PRO A 286 18.06 -22.01 7.50
CA PRO A 286 18.91 -22.05 6.32
C PRO A 286 18.76 -20.79 5.45
N GLN A 287 17.53 -20.34 5.21
CA GLN A 287 17.26 -19.15 4.40
C GLN A 287 17.76 -17.87 5.09
N ALA A 288 17.66 -17.78 6.42
CA ALA A 288 18.20 -16.66 7.18
C ALA A 288 19.72 -16.60 7.07
N LEU A 289 20.42 -17.73 7.24
CA LEU A 289 21.86 -17.79 7.11
C LEU A 289 22.34 -17.54 5.67
N GLN A 290 21.64 -18.09 4.66
CA GLN A 290 21.92 -17.80 3.25
C GLN A 290 21.75 -16.31 2.91
N ALA A 291 20.76 -15.64 3.49
CA ALA A 291 20.58 -14.20 3.31
C ALA A 291 21.79 -13.43 3.89
N VAL A 292 22.30 -13.84 5.05
CA VAL A 292 23.51 -13.27 5.64
C VAL A 292 24.74 -13.53 4.75
N GLU A 293 24.93 -14.77 4.28
CA GLU A 293 26.07 -15.14 3.42
C GLU A 293 26.11 -14.31 2.13
N ARG A 294 24.95 -14.09 1.49
CA ARG A 294 24.86 -13.34 0.24
C ARG A 294 24.97 -11.82 0.43
N ALA A 295 24.40 -11.29 1.48
CA ALA A 295 24.43 -9.86 1.77
C ALA A 295 25.74 -9.39 2.41
N GLY A 296 26.46 -10.29 3.06
CA GLY A 296 27.64 -9.95 3.85
C GLY A 296 27.30 -9.05 5.05
N LEU A 297 28.25 -8.21 5.45
CA LEU A 297 28.08 -7.35 6.62
C LEU A 297 26.98 -6.29 6.46
N ALA A 298 26.63 -5.91 5.24
CA ALA A 298 25.69 -4.82 5.00
C ALA A 298 24.31 -5.04 5.64
N ILE A 299 23.79 -6.28 5.63
CA ILE A 299 22.52 -6.61 6.26
C ILE A 299 22.61 -6.53 7.79
N LEU A 300 23.75 -6.88 8.35
CA LEU A 300 23.93 -7.05 9.79
C LEU A 300 23.95 -5.72 10.53
N TYR A 301 24.38 -4.65 9.88
CA TYR A 301 24.29 -3.28 10.42
C TYR A 301 22.85 -2.78 10.55
N GLN A 302 21.91 -3.37 9.81
CA GLN A 302 20.50 -2.98 9.80
C GLN A 302 19.65 -3.82 10.78
N GLN A 303 20.26 -4.85 11.41
CA GLN A 303 19.54 -5.77 12.27
C GLN A 303 19.93 -5.57 13.74
N PRO A 304 18.97 -5.66 14.68
CA PRO A 304 19.29 -5.67 16.11
C PRO A 304 20.18 -6.86 16.47
N SER A 305 21.24 -6.62 17.23
CA SER A 305 22.16 -7.68 17.67
C SER A 305 21.47 -8.82 18.42
N SER A 306 20.39 -8.53 19.14
CA SER A 306 19.57 -9.54 19.81
C SER A 306 18.96 -10.57 18.85
N LEU A 307 18.59 -10.16 17.64
CA LEU A 307 18.09 -11.08 16.61
C LEU A 307 19.22 -11.94 16.04
N LEU A 308 20.40 -11.38 15.88
CA LEU A 308 21.58 -12.12 15.40
C LEU A 308 21.99 -13.20 16.42
N ILE A 309 22.05 -12.84 17.70
CA ILE A 309 22.30 -13.79 18.79
C ILE A 309 21.20 -14.86 18.85
N GLN A 310 19.94 -14.46 18.71
CA GLN A 310 18.84 -15.41 18.69
C GLN A 310 18.96 -16.40 17.53
N LEU A 311 19.39 -15.96 16.36
CA LEU A 311 19.61 -16.84 15.21
C LEU A 311 20.72 -17.86 15.53
N LEU A 312 21.87 -17.42 16.02
CA LEU A 312 22.98 -18.31 16.41
C LEU A 312 22.55 -19.35 17.45
N ARG A 313 21.79 -18.95 18.47
CA ARG A 313 21.38 -19.84 19.57
C ARG A 313 20.28 -20.82 19.19
N LYS A 314 19.31 -20.40 18.34
CA LYS A 314 18.13 -21.21 17.99
C LYS A 314 18.28 -22.03 16.71
N CYS A 315 19.27 -21.73 15.88
CA CYS A 315 19.54 -22.49 14.67
C CYS A 315 20.03 -23.93 15.05
N PRO A 316 19.53 -24.97 14.38
CA PRO A 316 20.00 -26.34 14.60
C PRO A 316 21.50 -26.50 14.29
N PRO A 317 22.20 -27.41 15.01
CA PRO A 317 23.64 -27.65 14.82
C PRO A 317 24.02 -27.97 13.37
N GLU A 318 23.26 -28.82 12.70
CA GLU A 318 23.52 -29.24 11.33
C GLU A 318 23.42 -28.08 10.33
N GLU A 319 22.47 -27.14 10.58
CA GLU A 319 22.34 -25.95 9.74
C GLU A 319 23.44 -24.91 10.02
N LYS A 320 23.87 -24.80 11.27
CA LYS A 320 25.06 -23.97 11.61
C LYS A 320 26.32 -24.49 10.93
N ALA A 321 26.52 -25.81 10.95
CA ALA A 321 27.64 -26.46 10.29
C ALA A 321 27.62 -26.23 8.77
N ARG A 322 26.45 -26.40 8.13
CA ARG A 322 26.26 -26.19 6.69
C ARG A 322 26.45 -24.74 6.25
N HIS A 323 26.08 -23.79 7.10
CA HIS A 323 26.11 -22.36 6.87
C HIS A 323 27.08 -21.63 7.81
N PHE A 324 28.24 -22.24 8.09
CA PHE A 324 29.19 -21.69 9.04
C PHE A 324 29.72 -20.32 8.63
N ALA A 325 29.86 -20.07 7.33
CA ALA A 325 30.23 -18.75 6.82
C ALA A 325 29.24 -17.65 7.26
N GLY A 326 27.94 -17.91 7.24
CA GLY A 326 26.91 -16.99 7.74
C GLY A 326 27.03 -16.78 9.25
N CYS A 327 27.27 -17.84 10.01
CA CYS A 327 27.51 -17.74 11.46
C CYS A 327 28.75 -16.91 11.77
N ALA A 328 29.84 -17.11 11.04
CA ALA A 328 31.08 -16.34 11.21
C ALA A 328 30.88 -14.84 10.89
N LEU A 329 30.12 -14.50 9.87
CA LEU A 329 29.75 -13.12 9.57
C LEU A 329 28.94 -12.48 10.70
N ILE A 330 28.03 -13.21 11.32
CA ILE A 330 27.27 -12.73 12.49
C ILE A 330 28.21 -12.44 13.65
N LEU A 331 29.13 -13.36 13.96
CA LEU A 331 30.11 -13.17 15.02
C LEU A 331 31.01 -11.94 14.75
N LEU A 332 31.43 -11.76 13.50
CA LEU A 332 32.17 -10.56 13.10
C LEU A 332 31.37 -9.29 13.35
N ALA A 333 30.10 -9.28 12.97
CA ALA A 333 29.20 -8.13 13.23
C ALA A 333 29.03 -7.88 14.74
N LEU A 334 28.87 -8.90 15.56
CA LEU A 334 28.78 -8.75 17.01
C LEU A 334 30.06 -8.17 17.60
N ASN A 335 31.24 -8.59 17.11
CA ASN A 335 32.53 -8.04 17.52
C ASN A 335 32.60 -6.54 17.21
N LEU A 336 32.17 -6.13 16.02
CA LEU A 336 32.25 -4.73 15.58
C LEU A 336 31.16 -3.83 16.20
N LEU A 337 29.94 -4.37 16.43
CA LEU A 337 28.76 -3.58 16.83
C LEU A 337 28.48 -3.63 18.34
N GLN A 338 28.91 -4.68 19.03
CA GLN A 338 28.65 -4.85 20.46
C GLN A 338 29.95 -4.77 21.27
N SER A 339 30.63 -5.89 21.40
CA SER A 339 31.93 -5.97 22.05
C SER A 339 32.66 -7.25 21.65
N PRO A 340 34.00 -7.26 21.67
CA PRO A 340 34.79 -8.49 21.50
C PRO A 340 34.40 -9.58 22.50
N GLN A 341 34.08 -9.20 23.73
CA GLN A 341 33.65 -10.13 24.78
C GLN A 341 32.36 -10.89 24.39
N THR A 342 31.33 -10.16 23.92
CA THR A 342 30.06 -10.76 23.47
C THR A 342 30.32 -11.69 22.29
N ALA A 343 31.12 -11.28 21.32
CA ALA A 343 31.45 -12.10 20.16
C ALA A 343 32.18 -13.37 20.55
N ARG A 344 33.09 -13.31 21.52
CA ARG A 344 33.82 -14.47 22.06
C ARG A 344 32.88 -15.46 22.72
N GLU A 345 32.02 -14.99 23.61
CA GLU A 345 31.05 -15.84 24.30
C GLU A 345 30.11 -16.56 23.30
N GLU A 346 29.56 -15.85 22.32
CA GLU A 346 28.71 -16.46 21.29
C GLU A 346 29.46 -17.40 20.36
N ARG A 347 30.75 -17.16 20.10
CA ARG A 347 31.62 -18.07 19.35
C ARG A 347 31.86 -19.38 20.10
N GLU A 348 32.18 -19.32 21.39
CA GLU A 348 32.35 -20.51 22.21
C GLU A 348 31.07 -21.36 22.26
N ILE A 349 29.89 -20.71 22.42
CA ILE A 349 28.59 -21.36 22.38
C ILE A 349 28.34 -21.98 21.00
N LEU A 350 28.66 -21.26 19.92
CA LEU A 350 28.49 -21.77 18.56
C LEU A 350 29.35 -23.02 18.34
N LEU A 351 30.66 -22.95 18.63
CA LEU A 351 31.58 -24.06 18.41
C LEU A 351 31.22 -25.29 19.24
N ALA A 352 30.82 -25.09 20.51
CA ALA A 352 30.35 -26.17 21.38
C ALA A 352 29.02 -26.79 20.93
N SER A 353 28.25 -26.10 20.08
CA SER A 353 26.97 -26.56 19.58
C SER A 353 27.04 -27.27 18.22
N LEU A 354 28.20 -27.31 17.58
CA LEU A 354 28.36 -27.97 16.29
C LEU A 354 28.36 -29.49 16.45
N PRO A 355 27.98 -30.29 15.41
CA PRO A 355 28.02 -31.74 15.47
C PRO A 355 29.45 -32.25 15.74
N ASP A 356 29.59 -33.30 16.54
CA ASP A 356 30.90 -33.88 16.92
C ASP A 356 31.69 -34.41 15.71
N ASP A 357 31.00 -34.82 14.66
CA ASP A 357 31.60 -35.32 13.40
C ASP A 357 31.83 -34.24 12.36
N TRP A 358 31.55 -32.96 12.70
CA TRP A 358 31.73 -31.84 11.76
C TRP A 358 33.24 -31.60 11.50
N ALA A 359 33.64 -31.75 10.25
CA ALA A 359 35.01 -31.50 9.82
C ALA A 359 35.12 -30.05 9.33
N TYR A 360 36.06 -29.27 9.94
CA TYR A 360 36.37 -27.90 9.49
C TYR A 360 36.95 -27.93 8.07
N THR A 361 36.39 -27.11 7.19
CA THR A 361 37.07 -26.80 5.94
C THR A 361 38.26 -25.87 6.20
N PRO A 362 39.25 -25.76 5.29
CA PRO A 362 40.32 -24.77 5.41
C PRO A 362 39.76 -23.34 5.56
N GLU A 363 38.70 -23.00 4.85
CA GLU A 363 38.06 -21.70 4.93
C GLU A 363 37.40 -21.46 6.30
N ASP A 364 36.78 -22.48 6.89
CA ASP A 364 36.18 -22.37 8.23
C ASP A 364 37.24 -22.19 9.29
N GLN A 365 38.35 -22.91 9.17
CA GLN A 365 39.52 -22.74 10.07
C GLN A 365 40.10 -21.31 9.97
N ALA A 366 40.23 -20.78 8.75
CA ALA A 366 40.69 -19.41 8.55
C ALA A 366 39.72 -18.41 9.20
N ARG A 367 38.41 -18.59 9.08
CA ARG A 367 37.38 -17.74 9.73
C ARG A 367 37.51 -17.75 11.24
N ILE A 368 37.69 -18.91 11.84
CA ILE A 368 37.87 -19.06 13.29
C ILE A 368 39.15 -18.33 13.75
N LEU A 369 40.27 -18.55 13.06
CA LEU A 369 41.53 -17.88 13.39
C LEU A 369 41.41 -16.37 13.27
N PHE A 370 40.75 -15.87 12.22
CA PHE A 370 40.52 -14.45 12.04
C PHE A 370 39.66 -13.87 13.17
N LEU A 371 38.53 -14.50 13.55
CA LEU A 371 37.71 -14.05 14.66
C LEU A 371 38.50 -14.09 16.01
N THR A 372 39.34 -15.09 16.19
CA THR A 372 40.18 -15.17 17.38
C THR A 372 41.22 -14.05 17.44
N ALA A 373 41.79 -13.69 16.29
CA ALA A 373 42.70 -12.56 16.20
C ALA A 373 42.01 -11.23 16.52
N LEU A 374 40.75 -11.05 16.06
CA LEU A 374 39.94 -9.87 16.36
C LEU A 374 39.64 -9.71 17.87
N ASP A 375 39.42 -10.82 18.58
CA ASP A 375 39.22 -10.77 20.04
C ASP A 375 40.43 -10.19 20.81
N SER A 376 41.61 -10.23 20.20
CA SER A 376 42.84 -9.70 20.76
C SER A 376 43.04 -8.21 20.48
N LEU A 377 42.15 -7.55 19.72
CA LEU A 377 42.27 -6.11 19.41
C LEU A 377 42.44 -5.19 20.63
N PRO A 378 41.81 -5.46 21.80
CA PRO A 378 42.04 -4.65 22.99
C PRO A 378 43.45 -4.83 23.60
N ASP A 379 44.16 -5.92 23.28
CA ASP A 379 45.50 -6.24 23.76
C ASP A 379 46.48 -6.28 22.56
N LEU A 380 47.20 -5.19 22.38
CA LEU A 380 48.12 -5.04 21.26
C LEU A 380 49.27 -6.08 21.27
N ASP A 381 49.68 -6.56 22.45
CA ASP A 381 50.73 -7.57 22.58
C ASP A 381 50.28 -8.96 22.15
N ALA A 382 48.98 -9.26 22.33
CA ALA A 382 48.37 -10.49 21.87
C ALA A 382 47.94 -10.46 20.39
N LEU A 383 47.75 -9.26 19.82
CA LEU A 383 47.24 -9.06 18.47
C LEU A 383 48.20 -9.57 17.39
N GLU A 384 49.49 -9.23 17.50
CA GLU A 384 50.50 -9.60 16.51
C GLU A 384 50.66 -11.12 16.37
N PRO A 385 50.81 -11.91 17.46
CA PRO A 385 50.87 -13.36 17.36
C PRO A 385 49.61 -13.97 16.73
N ALA A 386 48.41 -13.48 17.08
CA ALA A 386 47.16 -13.99 16.57
C ALA A 386 47.00 -13.76 15.06
N PHE A 387 47.35 -12.57 14.57
CA PHE A 387 47.37 -12.29 13.14
C PHE A 387 48.49 -13.03 12.38
N ARG A 388 49.63 -13.22 12.97
CA ARG A 388 50.70 -14.08 12.39
C ARG A 388 50.17 -15.50 12.16
N GLN A 389 49.51 -16.09 13.12
CA GLN A 389 48.93 -17.42 13.00
C GLN A 389 47.90 -17.48 11.87
N PHE A 390 46.99 -16.48 11.78
CA PHE A 390 46.00 -16.37 10.70
C PHE A 390 46.66 -16.28 9.32
N PHE A 391 47.64 -15.37 9.15
CA PHE A 391 48.34 -15.20 7.88
C PHE A 391 49.21 -16.39 7.50
N ALA A 392 49.78 -17.08 8.48
CA ALA A 392 50.52 -18.33 8.23
C ALA A 392 49.62 -19.45 7.70
N TYR A 393 48.38 -19.47 8.17
CA TYR A 393 47.37 -20.44 7.69
C TYR A 393 46.84 -20.13 6.30
N CYS A 394 46.73 -18.87 5.93
CA CYS A 394 46.21 -18.40 4.62
C CYS A 394 47.26 -18.49 3.49
N ARG A 395 48.51 -18.81 3.77
CA ARG A 395 49.58 -19.04 2.78
C ARG A 395 49.63 -20.47 2.33
#